data_ccc304b460fa58545e8f318ee28db53e
#
_entry.id   ccc304b460fa58545e8f318ee28db53e
#
_cell.length_a   1.000
_cell.length_b   1.000
_cell.length_c   1.000
_cell.angle_alpha   90.00
_cell.angle_beta   90.00
_cell.angle_gamma   90.00
#
_symmetry.space_group_name_H-M   'P 1'
#
loop_
_entity.id
_entity.type
_entity.pdbx_description
1 polymer ?
#
loop_
_entity_poly.entity_id
_entity_poly.type
_entity_poly.pdbx_seq_one_letter_code
_entity_poly.pdbx_strand_id
1 'polypeptide(L)'
;MGFSDKQQKILQILVKEKEGITIEQFSKILEISRSAIHQHMTVLERDGYVRKSASMQTGGRPGTTFVLTEKGIHIFPKHYSLFSEILINLIRQKLGSKGLIEYLQELGVSLSETKKQALKDKPLNEKIEMAVAIMQELGYEAQIAKQNHTIDAYNCVFHDLAFKNEEVCELDLSLLSSLLDSKIKHVCCMAKGDKCCRFKVLPDDKAKTDH
;
A
#
# COMPACT_ATOMS: atom_id res chain seq x y z
N MET A 1 10.57 -6.36 14.21
CA MET A 1 10.70 -6.00 15.65
C MET A 1 9.42 -6.42 16.35
N GLY A 2 9.51 -7.27 17.37
CA GLY A 2 8.34 -7.71 18.16
C GLY A 2 8.15 -6.83 19.38
N PHE A 3 6.90 -6.50 19.71
CA PHE A 3 6.56 -5.86 20.97
C PHE A 3 6.69 -6.86 22.14
N SER A 4 7.13 -6.40 23.31
CA SER A 4 7.00 -7.20 24.52
C SER A 4 5.53 -7.38 24.92
N ASP A 5 5.21 -8.41 25.71
CA ASP A 5 3.84 -8.67 26.17
C ASP A 5 3.20 -7.46 26.84
N LYS A 6 3.98 -6.70 27.60
CA LYS A 6 3.49 -5.49 28.29
C LYS A 6 3.23 -4.36 27.29
N GLN A 7 4.07 -4.18 26.27
CA GLN A 7 3.83 -3.19 25.21
C GLN A 7 2.59 -3.55 24.40
N GLN A 8 2.38 -4.82 24.08
CA GLN A 8 1.17 -5.27 23.38
C GLN A 8 -0.09 -4.95 24.18
N LYS A 9 -0.08 -5.22 25.50
CA LYS A 9 -1.20 -4.89 26.38
C LYS A 9 -1.46 -3.39 26.45
N ILE A 10 -0.42 -2.56 26.54
CA ILE A 10 -0.54 -1.09 26.51
C ILE A 10 -1.24 -0.65 25.22
N LEU A 11 -0.77 -1.14 24.08
CA LEU A 11 -1.35 -0.79 22.78
C LEU A 11 -2.81 -1.26 22.66
N GLN A 12 -3.13 -2.47 23.14
CA GLN A 12 -4.51 -2.99 23.19
C GLN A 12 -5.46 -2.16 24.08
N ILE A 13 -4.96 -1.59 25.15
CA ILE A 13 -5.73 -0.68 26.00
C ILE A 13 -5.96 0.62 25.25
N LEU A 14 -4.92 1.22 24.65
CA LEU A 14 -5.01 2.48 23.93
C LEU A 14 -5.95 2.44 22.72
N VAL A 15 -6.10 1.29 22.06
CA VAL A 15 -7.03 1.17 20.94
C VAL A 15 -8.50 1.31 21.38
N LYS A 16 -8.78 0.97 22.64
CA LYS A 16 -10.13 1.08 23.25
C LYS A 16 -10.38 2.47 23.83
N GLU A 17 -9.35 3.12 24.34
CA GLU A 17 -9.41 4.38 25.07
C GLU A 17 -8.91 5.53 24.19
N LYS A 18 -9.75 5.97 23.26
CA LYS A 18 -9.38 6.96 22.24
C LYS A 18 -9.06 8.35 22.81
N GLU A 19 -9.61 8.71 23.94
CA GLU A 19 -9.33 9.96 24.64
C GLU A 19 -8.00 9.96 25.38
N GLY A 20 -7.39 8.78 25.48
CA GLY A 20 -6.08 8.58 26.08
C GLY A 20 -6.13 8.18 27.55
N ILE A 21 -5.01 7.64 27.99
CA ILE A 21 -4.82 7.11 29.37
C ILE A 21 -3.56 7.71 29.97
N THR A 22 -3.62 7.99 31.28
CA THR A 22 -2.47 8.44 32.07
C THR A 22 -1.58 7.27 32.51
N ILE A 23 -0.34 7.55 32.85
CA ILE A 23 0.60 6.57 33.45
C ILE A 23 0.02 5.91 34.71
N GLU A 24 -0.71 6.68 35.51
CA GLU A 24 -1.33 6.15 36.73
C GLU A 24 -2.42 5.14 36.42
N GLN A 25 -3.29 5.42 35.45
CA GLN A 25 -4.33 4.50 35.02
C GLN A 25 -3.72 3.20 34.46
N PHE A 26 -2.68 3.30 33.61
CA PHE A 26 -1.96 2.12 33.13
C PHE A 26 -1.37 1.30 34.28
N SER A 27 -0.74 1.95 35.26
CA SER A 27 -0.16 1.28 36.41
C SER A 27 -1.20 0.47 37.20
N LYS A 28 -2.42 1.00 37.36
CA LYS A 28 -3.53 0.31 38.01
C LYS A 28 -4.06 -0.87 37.17
N ILE A 29 -4.25 -0.66 35.86
CA ILE A 29 -4.82 -1.68 34.97
C ILE A 29 -3.85 -2.86 34.75
N LEU A 30 -2.55 -2.58 34.64
CA LEU A 30 -1.53 -3.59 34.33
C LEU A 30 -0.83 -4.15 35.56
N GLU A 31 -1.15 -3.61 36.74
CA GLU A 31 -0.58 -4.00 38.05
C GLU A 31 0.95 -3.98 38.06
N ILE A 32 1.54 -2.95 37.44
CA ILE A 32 2.98 -2.72 37.45
C ILE A 32 3.30 -1.27 37.85
N SER A 33 4.54 -1.03 38.27
CA SER A 33 4.97 0.28 38.73
C SER A 33 4.85 1.37 37.67
N ARG A 34 4.61 2.62 38.10
CA ARG A 34 4.58 3.80 37.18
C ARG A 34 5.92 3.92 36.43
N SER A 35 7.05 3.59 37.08
CA SER A 35 8.36 3.61 36.43
C SER A 35 8.45 2.62 35.27
N ALA A 36 7.93 1.41 35.43
CA ALA A 36 7.89 0.40 34.38
C ALA A 36 6.99 0.84 33.19
N ILE A 37 5.81 1.43 33.51
CA ILE A 37 4.97 2.02 32.43
C ILE A 37 5.73 3.13 31.71
N HIS A 38 6.41 4.02 32.43
CA HIS A 38 7.20 5.08 31.81
C HIS A 38 8.24 4.56 30.83
N GLN A 39 8.96 3.49 31.20
CA GLN A 39 9.95 2.87 30.31
C GLN A 39 9.31 2.34 29.02
N HIS A 40 8.19 1.61 29.13
CA HIS A 40 7.47 1.12 27.94
C HIS A 40 6.95 2.25 27.08
N MET A 41 6.37 3.30 27.69
CA MET A 41 5.84 4.45 26.96
C MET A 41 6.94 5.23 26.25
N THR A 42 8.12 5.41 26.88
CA THR A 42 9.26 6.07 26.25
C THR A 42 9.71 5.35 24.99
N VAL A 43 9.75 4.02 25.00
CA VAL A 43 10.09 3.22 23.83
C VAL A 43 9.01 3.35 22.75
N LEU A 44 7.74 3.20 23.12
CA LEU A 44 6.63 3.30 22.16
C LEU A 44 6.48 4.70 21.57
N GLU A 45 6.78 5.76 22.36
CA GLU A 45 6.76 7.16 21.90
C GLU A 45 7.95 7.42 20.95
N ARG A 46 9.17 6.99 21.32
CA ARG A 46 10.36 7.08 20.46
C ARG A 46 10.16 6.39 19.12
N ASP A 47 9.55 5.20 19.16
CA ASP A 47 9.30 4.39 17.97
C ASP A 47 8.05 4.87 17.18
N GLY A 48 7.36 5.91 17.67
CA GLY A 48 6.28 6.61 17.00
C GLY A 48 4.92 5.89 17.03
N TYR A 49 4.70 4.94 17.94
CA TYR A 49 3.41 4.23 18.06
C TYR A 49 2.41 4.95 18.97
N VAL A 50 2.91 5.70 19.94
CA VAL A 50 2.10 6.50 20.83
C VAL A 50 2.59 7.95 20.86
N ARG A 51 1.72 8.86 21.26
CA ARG A 51 2.06 10.26 21.51
C ARG A 51 1.36 10.79 22.74
N LYS A 52 1.92 11.82 23.33
CA LYS A 52 1.25 12.59 24.37
C LYS A 52 0.08 13.36 23.78
N SER A 53 -1.01 13.43 24.54
CA SER A 53 -2.16 14.26 24.29
C SER A 53 -2.44 15.15 25.49
N ALA A 54 -2.95 16.33 25.27
CA ALA A 54 -3.42 17.16 26.36
C ALA A 54 -4.64 16.51 27.02
N SER A 55 -4.63 16.36 28.33
CA SER A 55 -5.79 15.90 29.09
C SER A 55 -6.92 16.93 28.97
N MET A 56 -8.13 16.49 28.69
CA MET A 56 -9.30 17.31 28.99
C MET A 56 -9.40 17.51 30.51
N GLN A 57 -9.60 18.76 30.94
CA GLN A 57 -9.67 19.15 32.34
C GLN A 57 -10.84 18.45 33.04
N THR A 58 -10.54 17.51 33.90
CA THR A 58 -11.46 17.07 34.95
C THR A 58 -10.89 17.55 36.27
N GLY A 59 -11.36 18.71 36.76
CA GLY A 59 -11.28 19.17 38.15
C GLY A 59 -9.99 19.02 38.97
N GLY A 60 -8.81 18.77 38.36
CA GLY A 60 -7.52 18.57 39.00
C GLY A 60 -6.34 19.02 38.11
N ARG A 61 -5.09 18.88 38.59
CA ARG A 61 -3.88 19.22 37.82
C ARG A 61 -3.88 18.41 36.50
N PRO A 62 -3.75 19.08 35.33
CA PRO A 62 -3.77 18.41 34.04
C PRO A 62 -2.74 17.27 34.00
N GLY A 63 -3.20 16.05 33.87
CA GLY A 63 -2.33 14.88 33.70
C GLY A 63 -2.00 14.69 32.21
N THR A 64 -0.79 14.28 31.88
CA THR A 64 -0.43 13.87 30.52
C THR A 64 -1.11 12.54 30.21
N THR A 65 -1.95 12.51 29.18
CA THR A 65 -2.50 11.29 28.61
C THR A 65 -1.69 10.84 27.40
N PHE A 66 -1.80 9.57 27.07
CA PHE A 66 -1.17 8.96 25.90
C PHE A 66 -2.26 8.39 24.99
N VAL A 67 -2.09 8.59 23.70
CA VAL A 67 -2.98 8.06 22.64
C VAL A 67 -2.15 7.36 21.58
N LEU A 68 -2.77 6.47 20.79
CA LEU A 68 -2.15 5.90 19.60
C LEU A 68 -1.92 6.98 18.54
N THR A 69 -0.81 6.86 17.84
CA THR A 69 -0.61 7.56 16.56
C THR A 69 -1.28 6.77 15.42
N GLU A 70 -1.30 7.32 14.22
CA GLU A 70 -1.71 6.59 13.02
C GLU A 70 -0.88 5.32 12.83
N LYS A 71 0.44 5.40 12.98
CA LYS A 71 1.35 4.25 12.99
C LYS A 71 0.98 3.22 14.06
N GLY A 72 0.59 3.68 15.25
CA GLY A 72 0.12 2.82 16.34
C GLY A 72 -1.21 2.12 16.01
N ILE A 73 -2.12 2.79 15.32
CA ILE A 73 -3.37 2.18 14.85
C ILE A 73 -3.10 1.13 13.76
N HIS A 74 -2.10 1.34 12.91
CA HIS A 74 -1.78 0.41 11.82
C HIS A 74 -1.14 -0.91 12.26
N ILE A 75 -0.66 -1.05 13.49
CA ILE A 75 -0.17 -2.34 14.00
C ILE A 75 -1.29 -3.37 14.23
N PHE A 76 -2.54 -2.91 14.39
CA PHE A 76 -3.68 -3.81 14.55
C PHE A 76 -4.11 -4.37 13.18
N PRO A 77 -4.52 -5.66 13.14
CA PRO A 77 -4.88 -6.32 11.89
C PRO A 77 -5.88 -5.50 11.07
N LYS A 78 -5.64 -5.40 9.78
CA LYS A 78 -6.54 -4.82 8.78
C LYS A 78 -6.87 -5.90 7.76
N HIS A 79 -8.13 -6.02 7.40
CA HIS A 79 -8.60 -7.04 6.47
C HIS A 79 -8.90 -6.45 5.08
N TYR A 80 -8.02 -5.53 4.60
CA TYR A 80 -8.19 -4.91 3.28
C TYR A 80 -8.15 -5.94 2.15
N SER A 81 -7.25 -6.95 2.23
CA SER A 81 -7.19 -8.03 1.23
C SER A 81 -8.49 -8.84 1.19
N LEU A 82 -9.07 -9.18 2.36
CA LEU A 82 -10.36 -9.88 2.42
C LEU A 82 -11.48 -9.03 1.81
N PHE A 83 -11.55 -7.74 2.15
CA PHE A 83 -12.54 -6.84 1.57
C PHE A 83 -12.41 -6.75 0.04
N SER A 84 -11.19 -6.59 -0.47
CA SER A 84 -10.91 -6.53 -1.91
C SER A 84 -11.27 -7.84 -2.61
N GLU A 85 -10.97 -8.99 -2.00
CA GLU A 85 -11.32 -10.31 -2.54
C GLU A 85 -12.85 -10.49 -2.65
N ILE A 86 -13.60 -10.11 -1.62
CA ILE A 86 -15.07 -10.15 -1.64
C ILE A 86 -15.61 -9.25 -2.76
N LEU A 87 -15.06 -8.03 -2.90
CA LEU A 87 -15.49 -7.09 -3.92
C LEU A 87 -15.23 -7.61 -5.33
N ILE A 88 -14.04 -8.14 -5.61
CA ILE A 88 -13.68 -8.75 -6.90
C ILE A 88 -14.64 -9.89 -7.23
N ASN A 89 -14.92 -10.77 -6.27
CA ASN A 89 -15.82 -11.90 -6.48
C ASN A 89 -17.27 -11.43 -6.77
N LEU A 90 -17.75 -10.39 -6.08
CA LEU A 90 -19.08 -9.82 -6.35
C LEU A 90 -19.18 -9.19 -7.75
N ILE A 91 -18.15 -8.46 -8.17
CA ILE A 91 -18.09 -7.87 -9.53
C ILE A 91 -18.12 -8.99 -10.57
N ARG A 92 -17.27 -10.03 -10.39
CA ARG A 92 -17.25 -11.19 -11.29
C ARG A 92 -18.59 -11.92 -11.36
N GLN A 93 -19.27 -12.10 -10.22
CA GLN A 93 -20.60 -12.75 -10.21
C GLN A 93 -21.65 -11.93 -10.97
N LYS A 94 -21.60 -10.60 -10.89
CA LYS A 94 -22.59 -9.74 -11.54
C LYS A 94 -22.32 -9.50 -13.02
N LEU A 95 -21.06 -9.35 -13.42
CA LEU A 95 -20.66 -8.87 -14.74
C LEU A 95 -19.85 -9.90 -15.55
N GLY A 96 -19.55 -11.06 -14.95
CA GLY A 96 -18.64 -12.05 -15.54
C GLY A 96 -17.17 -11.60 -15.49
N SER A 97 -16.26 -12.48 -15.93
CA SER A 97 -14.82 -12.16 -16.00
C SER A 97 -14.54 -10.99 -16.96
N LYS A 98 -15.28 -10.87 -18.05
CA LYS A 98 -15.11 -9.76 -19.00
C LYS A 98 -15.40 -8.40 -18.35
N GLY A 99 -16.51 -8.27 -17.65
CA GLY A 99 -16.86 -7.04 -16.95
C GLY A 99 -15.88 -6.73 -15.81
N LEU A 100 -15.37 -7.75 -15.10
CA LEU A 100 -14.31 -7.53 -14.11
C LEU A 100 -13.03 -6.98 -14.75
N ILE A 101 -12.60 -7.52 -15.88
CA ILE A 101 -11.45 -7.02 -16.65
C ILE A 101 -11.64 -5.55 -17.03
N GLU A 102 -12.80 -5.19 -17.58
CA GLU A 102 -13.12 -3.81 -17.96
C GLU A 102 -12.98 -2.85 -16.77
N TYR A 103 -13.53 -3.20 -15.60
CA TYR A 103 -13.38 -2.40 -14.37
C TYR A 103 -11.94 -2.29 -13.88
N LEU A 104 -11.17 -3.36 -13.94
CA LEU A 104 -9.75 -3.34 -13.53
C LEU A 104 -8.91 -2.48 -14.48
N GLN A 105 -9.24 -2.51 -15.78
CA GLN A 105 -8.61 -1.63 -16.78
C GLN A 105 -8.95 -0.17 -16.53
N GLU A 106 -10.20 0.16 -16.25
CA GLU A 106 -10.61 1.52 -15.85
C GLU A 106 -9.88 2.01 -14.60
N LEU A 107 -9.71 1.14 -13.60
CA LEU A 107 -8.92 1.45 -12.39
C LEU A 107 -7.46 1.77 -12.73
N GLY A 108 -6.81 0.97 -13.58
CA GLY A 108 -5.44 1.22 -14.00
C GLY A 108 -5.29 2.55 -14.75
N VAL A 109 -6.24 2.87 -15.63
CA VAL A 109 -6.29 4.18 -16.30
C VAL A 109 -6.45 5.31 -15.29
N SER A 110 -7.40 5.20 -14.36
CA SER A 110 -7.64 6.21 -13.33
C SER A 110 -6.41 6.48 -12.44
N LEU A 111 -5.65 5.44 -12.07
CA LEU A 111 -4.39 5.58 -11.36
C LEU A 111 -3.33 6.35 -12.15
N SER A 112 -3.38 6.27 -13.49
CA SER A 112 -2.44 6.98 -14.36
C SER A 112 -2.76 8.47 -14.54
N GLU A 113 -4.02 8.88 -14.40
CA GLU A 113 -4.51 10.22 -14.81
C GLU A 113 -3.73 11.38 -14.19
N THR A 114 -3.46 11.32 -12.87
CA THR A 114 -2.72 12.37 -12.17
C THR A 114 -1.26 12.50 -12.60
N LYS A 115 -0.69 11.44 -13.16
CA LYS A 115 0.73 11.36 -13.55
C LYS A 115 0.92 11.49 -15.07
N LYS A 116 -0.08 11.14 -15.86
CA LYS A 116 -0.02 11.08 -17.34
C LYS A 116 0.37 12.42 -17.96
N GLN A 117 -0.10 13.54 -17.40
CA GLN A 117 0.24 14.88 -17.90
C GLN A 117 1.75 15.16 -17.89
N ALA A 118 2.46 14.66 -16.89
CA ALA A 118 3.91 14.84 -16.78
C ALA A 118 4.72 14.02 -17.80
N LEU A 119 4.10 12.97 -18.38
CA LEU A 119 4.71 12.11 -19.41
C LEU A 119 4.38 12.57 -20.82
N LYS A 120 3.45 13.52 -20.98
CA LYS A 120 3.04 14.01 -22.30
C LYS A 120 4.24 14.57 -23.06
N ASP A 121 4.30 14.30 -24.35
CA ASP A 121 5.31 14.77 -25.30
C ASP A 121 6.77 14.35 -25.00
N LYS A 122 6.98 13.42 -24.03
CA LYS A 122 8.30 12.88 -23.75
C LYS A 122 8.65 11.71 -24.67
N PRO A 123 9.97 11.52 -24.96
CA PRO A 123 10.45 10.32 -25.65
C PRO A 123 10.10 9.06 -24.87
N LEU A 124 9.90 7.94 -25.58
CA LEU A 124 9.50 6.66 -24.97
C LEU A 124 10.43 6.21 -23.82
N ASN A 125 11.73 6.40 -23.97
CA ASN A 125 12.69 6.00 -22.92
C ASN A 125 12.45 6.80 -21.63
N GLU A 126 12.26 8.12 -21.71
CA GLU A 126 11.92 8.94 -20.53
C GLU A 126 10.58 8.55 -19.93
N LYS A 127 9.58 8.25 -20.77
CA LYS A 127 8.29 7.75 -20.29
C LYS A 127 8.47 6.45 -19.50
N ILE A 128 9.30 5.52 -19.96
CA ILE A 128 9.59 4.25 -19.27
C ILE A 128 10.28 4.51 -17.92
N GLU A 129 11.27 5.40 -17.86
CA GLU A 129 11.93 5.77 -16.60
C GLU A 129 10.91 6.34 -15.59
N MET A 130 10.04 7.24 -16.05
CA MET A 130 8.99 7.81 -15.21
C MET A 130 7.95 6.77 -14.80
N ALA A 131 7.56 5.86 -15.67
CA ALA A 131 6.63 4.79 -15.33
C ALA A 131 7.21 3.85 -14.26
N VAL A 132 8.52 3.53 -14.34
CA VAL A 132 9.21 2.79 -13.28
C VAL A 132 9.18 3.54 -11.95
N ALA A 133 9.47 4.86 -11.95
CA ALA A 133 9.39 5.67 -10.74
C ALA A 133 7.97 5.70 -10.14
N ILE A 134 6.94 5.80 -10.98
CA ILE A 134 5.53 5.73 -10.54
C ILE A 134 5.21 4.36 -9.94
N MET A 135 5.67 3.27 -10.56
CA MET A 135 5.51 1.94 -9.98
C MET A 135 6.19 1.83 -8.60
N GLN A 136 7.40 2.39 -8.47
CA GLN A 136 8.11 2.41 -7.17
C GLN A 136 7.35 3.23 -6.12
N GLU A 137 6.76 4.37 -6.47
CA GLU A 137 5.88 5.12 -5.57
C GLU A 137 4.66 4.30 -5.11
N LEU A 138 4.16 3.41 -5.98
CA LEU A 138 3.07 2.48 -5.65
C LEU A 138 3.52 1.27 -4.83
N GLY A 139 4.82 1.12 -4.56
CA GLY A 139 5.39 0.07 -3.73
C GLY A 139 5.97 -1.12 -4.51
N TYR A 140 6.08 -1.04 -5.83
CA TYR A 140 6.76 -2.06 -6.62
C TYR A 140 8.29 -1.91 -6.52
N GLU A 141 9.00 -3.03 -6.43
CA GLU A 141 10.43 -3.12 -6.68
C GLU A 141 10.65 -3.24 -8.20
N ALA A 142 10.39 -2.13 -8.92
CA ALA A 142 10.43 -2.06 -10.36
C ALA A 142 11.75 -1.48 -10.87
N GLN A 143 12.22 -1.99 -12.01
CA GLN A 143 13.39 -1.46 -12.70
C GLN A 143 13.29 -1.67 -14.22
N ILE A 144 14.07 -0.91 -14.98
CA ILE A 144 14.23 -1.13 -16.41
C ILE A 144 15.08 -2.39 -16.61
N ALA A 145 14.58 -3.35 -17.38
CA ALA A 145 15.31 -4.56 -17.71
C ALA A 145 16.46 -4.27 -18.68
N LYS A 146 17.44 -5.18 -18.75
CA LYS A 146 18.55 -5.09 -19.73
C LYS A 146 18.07 -5.09 -21.19
N GLN A 147 16.89 -5.65 -21.45
CA GLN A 147 16.24 -5.61 -22.76
C GLN A 147 15.53 -4.27 -22.92
N ASN A 148 15.74 -3.61 -24.07
CA ASN A 148 15.14 -2.32 -24.36
C ASN A 148 13.61 -2.37 -24.23
N HIS A 149 13.04 -1.29 -23.73
CA HIS A 149 11.59 -1.10 -23.57
C HIS A 149 10.90 -2.19 -22.73
N THR A 150 11.57 -2.65 -21.69
CA THR A 150 11.04 -3.69 -20.80
C THR A 150 11.19 -3.26 -19.34
N ILE A 151 10.12 -3.46 -18.55
CA ILE A 151 10.09 -3.18 -17.11
C ILE A 151 9.98 -4.51 -16.38
N ASP A 152 10.85 -4.74 -15.40
CA ASP A 152 10.78 -5.87 -14.47
C ASP A 152 10.33 -5.37 -13.09
N ALA A 153 9.34 -6.04 -12.48
CA ALA A 153 8.92 -5.84 -11.11
C ALA A 153 9.16 -7.13 -10.31
N TYR A 154 9.93 -7.04 -9.22
CA TYR A 154 10.35 -8.19 -8.41
C TYR A 154 9.45 -8.46 -7.21
N ASN A 155 8.46 -7.62 -7.00
CA ASN A 155 7.34 -7.87 -6.12
C ASN A 155 6.03 -7.51 -6.85
N CYS A 156 4.93 -8.10 -6.40
CA CYS A 156 3.59 -7.70 -6.84
C CYS A 156 2.85 -7.12 -5.64
N VAL A 157 2.47 -5.85 -5.68
CA VAL A 157 1.75 -5.18 -4.58
C VAL A 157 0.34 -5.74 -4.40
N PHE A 158 -0.19 -6.44 -5.41
CA PHE A 158 -1.49 -7.12 -5.39
C PHE A 158 -1.36 -8.65 -5.32
N HIS A 159 -0.22 -9.18 -4.85
CA HIS A 159 0.13 -10.60 -4.91
C HIS A 159 -0.99 -11.52 -4.46
N ASP A 160 -1.53 -11.30 -3.25
CA ASP A 160 -2.58 -12.16 -2.67
C ASP A 160 -3.88 -12.17 -3.49
N LEU A 161 -4.19 -11.05 -4.13
CA LEU A 161 -5.37 -10.93 -5.00
C LEU A 161 -5.11 -11.55 -6.37
N ALA A 162 -3.97 -11.25 -6.98
CA ALA A 162 -3.59 -11.71 -8.30
C ALA A 162 -3.38 -13.23 -8.35
N PHE A 163 -2.88 -13.83 -7.26
CA PHE A 163 -2.72 -15.28 -7.14
C PHE A 163 -4.05 -16.03 -7.21
N LYS A 164 -5.12 -15.45 -6.67
CA LYS A 164 -6.48 -16.01 -6.69
C LYS A 164 -7.30 -15.57 -7.90
N ASN A 165 -6.96 -14.43 -8.50
CA ASN A 165 -7.73 -13.76 -9.54
C ASN A 165 -6.76 -13.15 -10.56
N GLU A 166 -6.43 -13.92 -11.61
CA GLU A 166 -5.46 -13.49 -12.64
C GLU A 166 -5.86 -12.18 -13.34
N GLU A 167 -7.18 -11.88 -13.40
CA GLU A 167 -7.68 -10.64 -13.98
C GLU A 167 -7.13 -9.39 -13.29
N VAL A 168 -6.69 -9.48 -12.03
CA VAL A 168 -6.08 -8.34 -11.30
C VAL A 168 -4.84 -7.80 -12.01
N CYS A 169 -4.12 -8.64 -12.76
CA CYS A 169 -2.98 -8.19 -13.56
C CYS A 169 -3.35 -7.18 -14.67
N GLU A 170 -4.63 -7.12 -15.09
CA GLU A 170 -5.09 -6.16 -16.08
C GLU A 170 -5.00 -4.71 -15.58
N LEU A 171 -5.03 -4.51 -14.26
CA LEU A 171 -4.80 -3.20 -13.64
C LEU A 171 -3.39 -2.68 -13.96
N ASP A 172 -2.36 -3.50 -13.79
CA ASP A 172 -0.97 -3.12 -14.08
C ASP A 172 -0.77 -2.88 -15.57
N LEU A 173 -1.36 -3.74 -16.41
CA LEU A 173 -1.26 -3.62 -17.85
C LEU A 173 -1.90 -2.32 -18.36
N SER A 174 -3.08 -1.96 -17.86
CA SER A 174 -3.77 -0.75 -18.26
C SER A 174 -3.13 0.51 -17.70
N LEU A 175 -2.62 0.47 -16.45
CA LEU A 175 -1.82 1.55 -15.86
C LEU A 175 -0.61 1.87 -16.76
N LEU A 176 0.21 0.87 -17.06
CA LEU A 176 1.40 1.04 -17.90
C LEU A 176 1.05 1.44 -19.34
N SER A 177 0.01 0.83 -19.91
CA SER A 177 -0.45 1.18 -21.27
C SER A 177 -0.89 2.63 -21.34
N SER A 178 -1.62 3.11 -20.33
CA SER A 178 -2.07 4.49 -20.25
C SER A 178 -0.93 5.49 -20.03
N LEU A 179 0.03 5.19 -19.17
CA LEU A 179 1.21 6.03 -18.91
C LEU A 179 2.11 6.17 -20.14
N LEU A 180 2.29 5.06 -20.87
CA LEU A 180 3.26 4.98 -21.98
C LEU A 180 2.66 5.26 -23.35
N ASP A 181 1.33 5.41 -23.44
CA ASP A 181 0.58 5.48 -24.69
C ASP A 181 0.99 4.35 -25.68
N SER A 182 1.17 3.13 -25.14
CA SER A 182 1.72 1.99 -25.87
C SER A 182 1.06 0.70 -25.43
N LYS A 183 1.03 -0.29 -26.31
CA LYS A 183 0.59 -1.64 -25.93
C LYS A 183 1.63 -2.29 -25.03
N ILE A 184 1.16 -2.95 -23.98
CA ILE A 184 2.01 -3.67 -23.03
C ILE A 184 1.77 -5.17 -23.16
N LYS A 185 2.86 -5.93 -23.32
CA LYS A 185 2.83 -7.39 -23.26
C LYS A 185 3.32 -7.87 -21.91
N HIS A 186 2.48 -8.60 -21.18
CA HIS A 186 2.88 -9.32 -19.96
C HIS A 186 3.64 -10.59 -20.36
N VAL A 187 4.95 -10.63 -20.11
CA VAL A 187 5.84 -11.71 -20.58
C VAL A 187 6.01 -12.79 -19.50
N CYS A 188 6.16 -12.36 -18.25
CA CYS A 188 6.28 -13.21 -17.06
C CYS A 188 5.36 -12.67 -15.96
N CYS A 189 4.81 -13.56 -15.12
CA CYS A 189 3.87 -13.20 -14.07
C CYS A 189 4.16 -13.96 -12.77
N MET A 190 4.41 -13.23 -11.69
CA MET A 190 4.66 -13.81 -10.36
C MET A 190 3.46 -14.60 -9.84
N ALA A 191 2.23 -14.19 -10.15
CA ALA A 191 1.03 -14.96 -9.80
C ALA A 191 0.96 -16.33 -10.49
N LYS A 192 1.71 -16.52 -11.57
CA LYS A 192 1.86 -17.80 -12.29
C LYS A 192 3.12 -18.58 -11.91
N GLY A 193 3.87 -18.10 -10.90
CA GLY A 193 5.07 -18.76 -10.40
C GLY A 193 6.38 -18.27 -11.01
N ASP A 194 6.37 -17.23 -11.83
CA ASP A 194 7.61 -16.63 -12.35
C ASP A 194 8.35 -15.83 -11.28
N LYS A 195 9.65 -15.56 -11.51
CA LYS A 195 10.51 -14.82 -10.57
C LYS A 195 10.23 -13.32 -10.51
N CYS A 196 9.58 -12.77 -11.53
CA CYS A 196 9.21 -11.35 -11.62
C CYS A 196 8.01 -11.19 -12.54
N CYS A 197 7.31 -10.07 -12.43
CA CYS A 197 6.42 -9.60 -13.47
C CYS A 197 7.23 -8.83 -14.50
N ARG A 198 7.14 -9.20 -15.77
CA ARG A 198 7.86 -8.56 -16.87
C ARG A 198 6.89 -7.96 -17.88
N PHE A 199 7.01 -6.66 -18.08
CA PHE A 199 6.17 -5.87 -18.95
C PHE A 199 7.00 -5.36 -20.13
N LYS A 200 6.72 -5.90 -21.35
CA LYS A 200 7.37 -5.45 -22.56
C LYS A 200 6.50 -4.39 -23.24
N VAL A 201 7.06 -3.20 -23.43
CA VAL A 201 6.43 -2.11 -24.18
C VAL A 201 6.56 -2.41 -25.66
N LEU A 202 5.44 -2.46 -26.35
CA LEU A 202 5.40 -2.65 -27.80
C LEU A 202 5.28 -1.27 -28.45
N PRO A 203 6.23 -0.87 -29.31
CA PRO A 203 6.12 0.39 -30.02
C PRO A 203 4.85 0.40 -30.88
N ASP A 204 4.16 1.55 -30.94
CA ASP A 204 3.05 1.72 -31.87
C ASP A 204 3.56 1.63 -33.31
N ASP A 205 2.87 0.87 -34.16
CA ASP A 205 3.17 0.73 -35.62
C ASP A 205 3.01 2.05 -36.39
N LYS A 206 2.57 3.13 -35.73
CA LYS A 206 2.36 4.45 -36.38
C LYS A 206 3.65 5.26 -36.61
N ALA A 207 4.81 4.80 -36.10
CA ALA A 207 6.08 5.51 -36.30
C ALA A 207 6.83 5.11 -37.59
N LYS A 208 6.22 4.35 -38.49
CA LYS A 208 6.87 3.88 -39.75
C LYS A 208 6.43 4.60 -41.04
N THR A 209 5.72 5.69 -40.92
CA THR A 209 5.30 6.45 -42.10
C THR A 209 5.79 7.90 -42.08
N ASP A 210 7.09 8.10 -42.02
CA ASP A 210 7.75 9.35 -42.45
C ASP A 210 9.23 9.04 -42.72
N HIS A 211 9.48 8.52 -43.92
CA HIS A 211 10.74 8.62 -44.64
C HIS A 211 10.44 8.62 -46.15
#